data_75f6dfd98b7f371feb76109e0ed74228
#
_entry.id   75f6dfd98b7f371feb76109e0ed74228
#
_cell.length_a   1.000
_cell.length_b   1.000
_cell.length_c   1.000
_cell.angle_alpha   90.00
_cell.angle_beta   90.00
_cell.angle_gamma   90.00
#
_symmetry.space_group_name_H-M   'P 1'
#
loop_
_entity.id
_entity.type
_entity.pdbx_description
1 polymer ?
#
loop_
_entity_poly.entity_id
_entity_poly.type
_entity_poly.pdbx_seq_one_letter_code
_entity_poly.pdbx_strand_id
1 'polypeptide(L)'
;ALPFARLSVEREIETDRHILFYTSYLLCLTGLLGVTITGDAFNIFVFLEISSLSTYVLIATGVRQDRRALTAAYNYLILGTIGATFFVIGIGLLYMITGTLNIADLAERLQPLSDNRVVHAGFAFIVIGMGLKLALFPMHVWLPNAYTYAPSLVTVFLAATSTKVAVYVLLRFLFTVFGPSYDFVNLTFEFVLLLSLIHI
;
A
#
# COMPACT_ATOMS: atom_id res chain seq x y z
N ALA A 1 10.04 1.67 19.18
CA ALA A 1 8.66 1.14 19.31
C ALA A 1 8.64 -0.21 20.02
N LEU A 2 9.37 -1.23 19.55
CA LEU A 2 9.32 -2.60 20.10
C LEU A 2 9.55 -2.73 21.63
N PRO A 3 10.51 -2.04 22.27
CA PRO A 3 10.68 -2.14 23.72
C PRO A 3 9.46 -1.65 24.51
N PHE A 4 8.80 -0.60 24.03
CA PHE A 4 7.57 -0.07 24.66
C PHE A 4 6.33 -0.91 24.38
N ALA A 5 6.36 -1.67 23.29
CA ALA A 5 5.27 -2.52 22.85
C ALA A 5 5.19 -3.86 23.60
N ARG A 6 6.25 -4.26 24.31
CA ARG A 6 6.35 -5.57 24.96
C ARG A 6 5.16 -5.86 25.87
N LEU A 7 4.76 -4.91 26.70
CA LEU A 7 3.62 -5.09 27.61
C LEU A 7 2.29 -5.26 26.87
N SER A 8 2.10 -4.56 25.76
CA SER A 8 0.89 -4.73 24.92
C SER A 8 0.86 -6.10 24.28
N VAL A 9 2.00 -6.53 23.71
CA VAL A 9 2.13 -7.86 23.08
C VAL A 9 1.88 -8.97 24.09
N GLU A 10 2.48 -8.91 25.30
CA GLU A 10 2.30 -9.91 26.34
C GLU A 10 0.82 -10.01 26.83
N ARG A 11 0.07 -8.90 26.79
CA ARG A 11 -1.34 -8.86 27.18
C ARG A 11 -2.30 -9.30 26.08
N GLU A 12 -2.00 -8.95 24.84
CA GLU A 12 -2.96 -9.05 23.75
C GLU A 12 -2.74 -10.33 22.90
N ILE A 13 -1.51 -10.89 22.88
CA ILE A 13 -1.12 -12.01 22.05
C ILE A 13 -0.74 -13.22 22.91
N GLU A 14 -1.09 -14.42 22.46
CA GLU A 14 -0.70 -15.67 23.10
C GLU A 14 0.80 -15.89 23.04
N THR A 15 1.39 -16.40 24.13
CA THR A 15 2.85 -16.56 24.28
C THR A 15 3.47 -17.45 23.19
N ASP A 16 2.77 -18.50 22.76
CA ASP A 16 3.18 -19.39 21.68
C ASP A 16 3.22 -18.72 20.31
N ARG A 17 2.49 -17.62 20.15
CA ARG A 17 2.42 -16.81 18.90
C ARG A 17 3.36 -15.61 18.86
N HIS A 18 4.09 -15.33 19.94
CA HIS A 18 4.99 -14.17 19.97
C HIS A 18 6.06 -14.22 18.88
N ILE A 19 6.64 -15.40 18.61
CA ILE A 19 7.65 -15.56 17.55
C ILE A 19 7.05 -15.23 16.19
N LEU A 20 5.87 -15.75 15.88
CA LEU A 20 5.16 -15.47 14.64
C LEU A 20 4.84 -13.96 14.50
N PHE A 21 4.39 -13.34 15.59
CA PHE A 21 4.10 -11.92 15.64
C PHE A 21 5.34 -11.07 15.31
N TYR A 22 6.45 -11.28 16.01
CA TYR A 22 7.68 -10.50 15.77
C TYR A 22 8.27 -10.76 14.38
N THR A 23 8.22 -12.00 13.90
CA THR A 23 8.64 -12.32 12.53
C THR A 23 7.81 -11.55 11.50
N SER A 24 6.49 -11.59 11.62
CA SER A 24 5.59 -10.86 10.71
C SER A 24 5.76 -9.34 10.82
N TYR A 25 5.99 -8.82 12.03
CA TYR A 25 6.27 -7.41 12.23
C TYR A 25 7.55 -6.96 11.52
N LEU A 26 8.63 -7.73 11.65
CA LEU A 26 9.90 -7.44 10.98
C LEU A 26 9.80 -7.58 9.46
N LEU A 27 9.09 -8.59 8.96
CA LEU A 27 8.83 -8.74 7.51
C LEU A 27 8.02 -7.56 6.96
N CYS A 28 6.98 -7.12 7.69
CA CYS A 28 6.20 -5.96 7.31
C CYS A 28 7.08 -4.69 7.24
N LEU A 29 7.89 -4.46 8.26
CA LEU A 29 8.81 -3.33 8.30
C LEU A 29 9.84 -3.40 7.15
N THR A 30 10.40 -4.58 6.88
CA THR A 30 11.34 -4.78 5.76
C THR A 30 10.67 -4.49 4.43
N GLY A 31 9.43 -4.94 4.22
CA GLY A 31 8.68 -4.62 3.02
C GLY A 31 8.46 -3.12 2.86
N LEU A 32 8.03 -2.41 3.91
CA LEU A 32 7.80 -0.97 3.88
C LEU A 32 9.11 -0.17 3.61
N LEU A 33 10.22 -0.56 4.22
CA LEU A 33 11.53 0.04 3.95
C LEU A 33 12.00 -0.26 2.51
N GLY A 34 11.80 -1.48 2.03
CA GLY A 34 12.13 -1.87 0.65
C GLY A 34 11.41 -1.01 -0.38
N VAL A 35 10.11 -0.72 -0.16
CA VAL A 35 9.34 0.19 -1.03
C VAL A 35 9.97 1.58 -1.09
N THR A 36 10.46 2.10 0.03
CA THR A 36 11.01 3.46 0.07
C THR A 36 12.39 3.59 -0.56
N ILE A 37 13.18 2.51 -0.55
CA ILE A 37 14.57 2.52 -1.03
C ILE A 37 14.66 2.19 -2.51
N THR A 38 13.77 1.32 -3.03
CA THR A 38 13.90 0.82 -4.41
C THR A 38 13.66 1.90 -5.47
N GLY A 39 14.46 1.84 -6.54
CA GLY A 39 14.31 2.64 -7.77
C GLY A 39 13.62 1.90 -8.92
N ASP A 40 13.08 0.71 -8.69
CA ASP A 40 12.47 -0.15 -9.69
C ASP A 40 10.98 -0.35 -9.39
N ALA A 41 10.12 -0.15 -10.41
CA ALA A 41 8.68 -0.21 -10.27
C ALA A 41 8.15 -1.60 -9.90
N PHE A 42 8.76 -2.67 -10.44
CA PHE A 42 8.36 -4.03 -10.11
C PHE A 42 8.81 -4.43 -8.70
N ASN A 43 9.99 -3.99 -8.28
CA ASN A 43 10.44 -4.20 -6.90
C ASN A 43 9.53 -3.48 -5.89
N ILE A 44 8.98 -2.30 -6.23
CA ILE A 44 7.94 -1.66 -5.40
C ILE A 44 6.78 -2.63 -5.20
N PHE A 45 6.26 -3.26 -6.27
CA PHE A 45 5.19 -4.25 -6.16
C PHE A 45 5.58 -5.41 -5.24
N VAL A 46 6.76 -5.99 -5.41
CA VAL A 46 7.22 -7.12 -4.58
C VAL A 46 7.27 -6.74 -3.09
N PHE A 47 7.85 -5.60 -2.76
CA PHE A 47 7.94 -5.13 -1.38
C PHE A 47 6.57 -4.73 -0.79
N LEU A 48 5.67 -4.18 -1.60
CA LEU A 48 4.28 -3.95 -1.21
C LEU A 48 3.57 -5.27 -0.86
N GLU A 49 3.80 -6.34 -1.61
CA GLU A 49 3.23 -7.66 -1.32
C GLU A 49 3.82 -8.27 -0.05
N ILE A 50 5.13 -8.21 0.15
CA ILE A 50 5.77 -8.66 1.39
C ILE A 50 5.16 -7.96 2.61
N SER A 51 5.01 -6.64 2.55
CA SER A 51 4.40 -5.87 3.64
C SER A 51 2.92 -6.21 3.84
N SER A 52 2.16 -6.41 2.76
CA SER A 52 0.72 -6.71 2.82
C SER A 52 0.43 -8.08 3.42
N LEU A 53 1.13 -9.12 2.96
CA LEU A 53 0.98 -10.47 3.48
C LEU A 53 1.36 -10.55 4.97
N SER A 54 2.41 -9.84 5.36
CA SER A 54 2.81 -9.75 6.76
C SER A 54 1.78 -9.00 7.60
N THR A 55 1.20 -7.93 7.06
CA THR A 55 0.13 -7.15 7.71
C THR A 55 -1.13 -8.00 7.93
N TYR A 56 -1.53 -8.82 6.96
CA TYR A 56 -2.64 -9.75 7.10
C TYR A 56 -2.45 -10.66 8.32
N VAL A 57 -1.26 -11.25 8.49
CA VAL A 57 -0.95 -12.09 9.65
C VAL A 57 -1.02 -11.28 10.95
N LEU A 58 -0.47 -10.06 10.96
CA LEU A 58 -0.51 -9.18 12.13
C LEU A 58 -1.94 -8.84 12.56
N ILE A 59 -2.84 -8.51 11.63
CA ILE A 59 -4.26 -8.23 11.94
C ILE A 59 -4.92 -9.49 12.51
N ALA A 60 -4.66 -10.66 11.92
CA ALA A 60 -5.23 -11.94 12.36
C ALA A 60 -4.82 -12.31 13.79
N THR A 61 -3.69 -11.83 14.31
CA THR A 61 -3.29 -12.08 15.71
C THR A 61 -4.25 -11.47 16.73
N GLY A 62 -5.10 -10.52 16.35
CA GLY A 62 -6.16 -9.96 17.20
C GLY A 62 -7.30 -10.92 17.54
N VAL A 63 -7.32 -12.13 16.98
CA VAL A 63 -8.37 -13.16 17.17
C VAL A 63 -8.61 -13.53 18.64
N ARG A 64 -7.61 -13.38 19.51
CA ARG A 64 -7.75 -13.62 20.95
C ARG A 64 -8.72 -12.64 21.62
N GLN A 65 -8.74 -11.39 21.17
CA GLN A 65 -9.60 -10.35 21.70
C GLN A 65 -10.98 -10.40 21.04
N ASP A 66 -11.02 -10.53 19.72
CA ASP A 66 -12.26 -10.58 18.95
C ASP A 66 -12.09 -11.42 17.67
N ARG A 67 -12.98 -12.41 17.48
CA ARG A 67 -12.99 -13.26 16.28
C ARG A 67 -13.20 -12.49 14.97
N ARG A 68 -13.78 -11.29 15.04
CA ARG A 68 -13.94 -10.39 13.89
C ARG A 68 -12.60 -9.96 13.28
N ALA A 69 -11.50 -10.07 14.04
CA ALA A 69 -10.14 -9.86 13.52
C ALA A 69 -9.83 -10.75 12.30
N LEU A 70 -10.33 -12.00 12.26
CA LEU A 70 -10.14 -12.88 11.11
C LEU A 70 -10.89 -12.38 9.87
N THR A 71 -12.11 -11.89 10.04
CA THR A 71 -12.88 -11.29 8.93
C THR A 71 -12.22 -9.99 8.45
N ALA A 72 -11.74 -9.16 9.38
CA ALA A 72 -11.02 -7.95 9.03
C ALA A 72 -9.71 -8.25 8.28
N ALA A 73 -8.95 -9.24 8.73
CA ALA A 73 -7.74 -9.71 8.07
C ALA A 73 -8.04 -10.26 6.66
N TYR A 74 -9.11 -11.05 6.52
CA TYR A 74 -9.54 -11.57 5.23
C TYR A 74 -9.94 -10.45 4.25
N ASN A 75 -10.73 -9.48 4.69
CA ASN A 75 -11.11 -8.33 3.86
C ASN A 75 -9.89 -7.50 3.44
N TYR A 76 -8.96 -7.29 4.37
CA TYR A 76 -7.68 -6.65 4.07
C TYR A 76 -6.88 -7.42 3.01
N LEU A 77 -6.79 -8.75 3.14
CA LEU A 77 -6.08 -9.61 2.18
C LEU A 77 -6.69 -9.48 0.78
N ILE A 78 -8.01 -9.67 0.65
CA ILE A 78 -8.69 -9.63 -0.66
C ILE A 78 -8.53 -8.26 -1.32
N LEU A 79 -8.86 -7.18 -0.63
CA LEU A 79 -8.78 -5.82 -1.20
C LEU A 79 -7.33 -5.39 -1.44
N GLY A 80 -6.41 -5.81 -0.55
CA GLY A 80 -4.98 -5.58 -0.72
C GLY A 80 -4.40 -6.28 -1.94
N THR A 81 -4.78 -7.54 -2.18
CA THR A 81 -4.36 -8.32 -3.36
C THR A 81 -4.94 -7.75 -4.65
N ILE A 82 -6.21 -7.36 -4.65
CA ILE A 82 -6.83 -6.68 -5.80
C ILE A 82 -6.07 -5.39 -6.11
N GLY A 83 -5.76 -4.57 -5.09
CA GLY A 83 -5.00 -3.34 -5.27
C GLY A 83 -3.61 -3.56 -5.86
N ALA A 84 -2.90 -4.59 -5.38
CA ALA A 84 -1.59 -4.96 -5.91
C ALA A 84 -1.67 -5.50 -7.36
N THR A 85 -2.73 -6.25 -7.68
CA THR A 85 -2.98 -6.73 -9.05
C THR A 85 -3.20 -5.56 -10.00
N PHE A 86 -4.00 -4.58 -9.61
CA PHE A 86 -4.18 -3.35 -10.41
C PHE A 86 -2.86 -2.61 -10.59
N PHE A 87 -2.09 -2.46 -9.52
CA PHE A 87 -0.80 -1.78 -9.59
C PHE A 87 0.17 -2.48 -10.55
N VAL A 88 0.32 -3.82 -10.47
CA VAL A 88 1.23 -4.56 -11.35
C VAL A 88 0.76 -4.58 -12.81
N ILE A 89 -0.56 -4.60 -13.07
CA ILE A 89 -1.09 -4.45 -14.43
C ILE A 89 -0.71 -3.08 -14.98
N GLY A 90 -0.87 -2.01 -14.19
CA GLY A 90 -0.46 -0.67 -14.58
C GLY A 90 1.02 -0.58 -14.94
N ILE A 91 1.89 -1.14 -14.11
CA ILE A 91 3.33 -1.22 -14.39
C ILE A 91 3.60 -2.03 -15.67
N GLY A 92 2.92 -3.15 -15.86
CA GLY A 92 3.05 -3.99 -17.05
C GLY A 92 2.69 -3.24 -18.35
N LEU A 93 1.63 -2.42 -18.32
CA LEU A 93 1.25 -1.57 -19.44
C LEU A 93 2.32 -0.51 -19.75
N LEU A 94 2.90 0.13 -18.73
CA LEU A 94 3.99 1.07 -18.92
C LEU A 94 5.25 0.38 -19.45
N TYR A 95 5.60 -0.80 -18.90
CA TYR A 95 6.73 -1.60 -19.37
C TYR A 95 6.58 -2.02 -20.84
N MET A 96 5.38 -2.40 -21.26
CA MET A 96 5.10 -2.81 -22.63
C MET A 96 5.47 -1.73 -23.67
N ILE A 97 5.31 -0.46 -23.33
CA ILE A 97 5.56 0.66 -24.26
C ILE A 97 6.94 1.32 -24.07
N THR A 98 7.52 1.21 -22.87
CA THR A 98 8.81 1.85 -22.55
C THR A 98 9.98 0.88 -22.56
N GLY A 99 9.74 -0.41 -22.29
CA GLY A 99 10.75 -1.45 -22.16
C GLY A 99 11.62 -1.33 -20.90
N THR A 100 11.20 -0.52 -19.89
CA THR A 100 11.97 -0.32 -18.67
C THR A 100 11.09 -0.37 -17.42
N LEU A 101 11.68 -0.81 -16.29
CA LEU A 101 11.07 -0.80 -14.97
C LEU A 101 11.76 0.19 -14.01
N ASN A 102 12.90 0.74 -14.43
CA ASN A 102 13.59 1.77 -13.66
C ASN A 102 12.76 3.06 -13.63
N ILE A 103 12.48 3.60 -12.45
CA ILE A 103 11.60 4.75 -12.26
C ILE A 103 12.12 6.02 -12.95
N ALA A 104 13.44 6.27 -12.91
CA ALA A 104 14.02 7.43 -13.55
C ALA A 104 13.95 7.32 -15.08
N ASP A 105 14.26 6.16 -15.63
CA ASP A 105 14.20 5.88 -17.06
C ASP A 105 12.74 5.87 -17.57
N LEU A 106 11.78 5.38 -16.74
CA LEU A 106 10.35 5.48 -17.02
C LEU A 106 9.92 6.95 -17.16
N ALA A 107 10.35 7.81 -16.25
CA ALA A 107 10.02 9.24 -16.28
C ALA A 107 10.48 9.90 -17.58
N GLU A 108 11.69 9.59 -18.07
CA GLU A 108 12.22 10.13 -19.32
C GLU A 108 11.48 9.59 -20.56
N ARG A 109 11.26 8.27 -20.62
CA ARG A 109 10.64 7.62 -21.79
C ARG A 109 9.14 7.88 -21.91
N LEU A 110 8.46 8.24 -20.83
CA LEU A 110 7.04 8.57 -20.86
C LEU A 110 6.76 9.98 -21.37
N GLN A 111 7.71 10.94 -21.27
CA GLN A 111 7.48 12.33 -21.69
C GLN A 111 6.93 12.49 -23.12
N PRO A 112 7.48 11.79 -24.15
CA PRO A 112 6.99 11.91 -25.52
C PRO A 112 5.66 11.16 -25.76
N LEU A 113 5.17 10.40 -24.78
CA LEU A 113 4.01 9.50 -24.90
C LEU A 113 2.77 10.04 -24.16
N SER A 114 2.70 11.35 -23.90
CA SER A 114 1.61 11.96 -23.11
C SER A 114 0.21 11.66 -23.63
N ASP A 115 0.01 11.57 -24.95
CA ASP A 115 -1.29 11.29 -25.57
C ASP A 115 -1.57 9.80 -25.80
N ASN A 116 -0.67 8.93 -25.34
CA ASN A 116 -0.82 7.49 -25.57
C ASN A 116 -1.88 6.88 -24.64
N ARG A 117 -2.90 6.24 -25.21
CA ARG A 117 -3.99 5.60 -24.44
C ARG A 117 -3.52 4.51 -23.50
N VAL A 118 -2.43 3.81 -23.83
CA VAL A 118 -1.87 2.77 -22.97
C VAL A 118 -1.26 3.40 -21.71
N VAL A 119 -0.62 4.58 -21.84
CA VAL A 119 -0.10 5.34 -20.70
C VAL A 119 -1.25 5.77 -19.78
N HIS A 120 -2.34 6.29 -20.36
CA HIS A 120 -3.53 6.68 -19.58
C HIS A 120 -4.15 5.48 -18.85
N ALA A 121 -4.24 4.32 -19.51
CA ALA A 121 -4.72 3.10 -18.88
C ALA A 121 -3.77 2.64 -17.75
N GLY A 122 -2.45 2.62 -17.99
CA GLY A 122 -1.45 2.29 -16.98
C GLY A 122 -1.54 3.20 -15.76
N PHE A 123 -1.67 4.51 -15.99
CA PHE A 123 -1.90 5.50 -14.93
C PHE A 123 -3.15 5.19 -14.10
N ALA A 124 -4.30 4.97 -14.77
CA ALA A 124 -5.55 4.67 -14.09
C ALA A 124 -5.44 3.40 -13.22
N PHE A 125 -4.82 2.35 -13.72
CA PHE A 125 -4.57 1.12 -12.98
C PHE A 125 -3.69 1.35 -11.75
N ILE A 126 -2.62 2.14 -11.87
CA ILE A 126 -1.73 2.49 -10.75
C ILE A 126 -2.48 3.30 -9.69
N VAL A 127 -3.25 4.33 -10.10
CA VAL A 127 -4.00 5.19 -9.16
C VAL A 127 -5.06 4.39 -8.42
N ILE A 128 -5.83 3.53 -9.11
CA ILE A 128 -6.84 2.68 -8.46
C ILE A 128 -6.17 1.67 -7.54
N GLY A 129 -5.09 1.01 -7.96
CA GLY A 129 -4.36 0.04 -7.16
C GLY A 129 -3.80 0.66 -5.87
N MET A 130 -3.18 1.83 -5.98
CA MET A 130 -2.69 2.57 -4.81
C MET A 130 -3.82 3.16 -3.98
N GLY A 131 -4.92 3.57 -4.60
CA GLY A 131 -6.13 4.03 -3.92
C GLY A 131 -6.72 2.97 -2.98
N LEU A 132 -6.74 1.70 -3.40
CA LEU A 132 -7.13 0.58 -2.54
C LEU A 132 -6.16 0.40 -1.36
N LYS A 133 -4.86 0.49 -1.59
CA LYS A 133 -3.81 0.40 -0.54
C LYS A 133 -3.87 1.58 0.44
N LEU A 134 -4.19 2.77 -0.04
CA LEU A 134 -4.35 4.00 0.74
C LEU A 134 -5.67 4.06 1.50
N ALA A 135 -6.62 3.20 1.16
CA ALA A 135 -8.01 3.32 1.60
C ALA A 135 -8.64 4.66 1.22
N LEU A 136 -8.43 5.13 -0.02
CA LEU A 136 -9.10 6.31 -0.53
C LEU A 136 -10.61 6.06 -0.66
N PHE A 137 -11.42 7.07 -0.40
CA PHE A 137 -12.85 6.97 -0.67
C PHE A 137 -13.11 6.74 -2.18
N PRO A 138 -13.99 5.81 -2.58
CA PRO A 138 -14.85 4.93 -1.77
C PRO A 138 -14.23 3.58 -1.38
N MET A 139 -12.95 3.35 -1.62
CA MET A 139 -12.25 2.06 -1.47
C MET A 139 -11.72 1.78 -0.05
N HIS A 140 -12.19 2.53 0.95
CA HIS A 140 -11.68 2.54 2.33
C HIS A 140 -12.32 1.51 3.27
N VAL A 141 -13.30 0.73 2.81
CA VAL A 141 -14.16 -0.13 3.65
C VAL A 141 -13.39 -1.14 4.52
N TRP A 142 -12.21 -1.54 4.11
CA TRP A 142 -11.35 -2.46 4.86
C TRP A 142 -10.67 -1.82 6.08
N LEU A 143 -10.38 -0.52 6.03
CA LEU A 143 -9.51 0.17 6.98
C LEU A 143 -10.11 0.25 8.40
N PRO A 144 -11.38 0.69 8.60
CA PRO A 144 -11.96 0.78 9.94
C PRO A 144 -11.95 -0.55 10.68
N ASN A 145 -12.32 -1.64 10.00
CA ASN A 145 -12.34 -2.97 10.59
C ASN A 145 -10.93 -3.48 10.90
N ALA A 146 -9.97 -3.27 10.00
CA ALA A 146 -8.59 -3.67 10.21
C ALA A 146 -7.99 -2.97 11.44
N TYR A 147 -8.27 -1.68 11.64
CA TYR A 147 -7.74 -0.92 12.79
C TYR A 147 -8.47 -1.23 14.09
N THR A 148 -9.78 -1.52 14.03
CA THR A 148 -10.57 -1.80 15.23
C THR A 148 -10.25 -3.16 15.86
N TYR A 149 -10.02 -4.18 15.05
CA TYR A 149 -9.87 -5.56 15.51
C TYR A 149 -8.43 -6.06 15.58
N ALA A 150 -7.47 -5.31 15.05
CA ALA A 150 -6.05 -5.64 15.20
C ALA A 150 -5.56 -5.33 16.63
N PRO A 151 -4.51 -6.01 17.11
CA PRO A 151 -3.85 -5.64 18.36
C PRO A 151 -3.42 -4.17 18.37
N SER A 152 -3.44 -3.52 19.54
CA SER A 152 -3.16 -2.08 19.69
C SER A 152 -1.84 -1.65 19.05
N LEU A 153 -0.78 -2.45 19.25
CA LEU A 153 0.53 -2.18 18.63
C LEU A 153 0.44 -2.22 17.10
N VAL A 154 -0.29 -3.20 16.54
CA VAL A 154 -0.44 -3.35 15.09
C VAL A 154 -1.17 -2.15 14.52
N THR A 155 -2.27 -1.72 15.15
CA THR A 155 -3.03 -0.53 14.73
C THR A 155 -2.15 0.72 14.71
N VAL A 156 -1.39 0.98 15.77
CA VAL A 156 -0.45 2.13 15.84
C VAL A 156 0.60 2.04 14.74
N PHE A 157 1.19 0.86 14.55
CA PHE A 157 2.22 0.66 13.53
C PHE A 157 1.68 0.87 12.11
N LEU A 158 0.55 0.26 11.77
CA LEU A 158 -0.06 0.39 10.44
C LEU A 158 -0.52 1.83 10.16
N ALA A 159 -1.16 2.46 11.13
CA ALA A 159 -1.57 3.85 11.02
C ALA A 159 -0.39 4.81 10.84
N ALA A 160 0.74 4.55 11.48
CA ALA A 160 1.92 5.39 11.38
C ALA A 160 2.74 5.16 10.10
N THR A 161 2.71 3.97 9.50
CA THR A 161 3.67 3.59 8.43
C THR A 161 2.99 3.15 7.14
N SER A 162 2.13 2.14 7.17
CA SER A 162 1.64 1.45 5.97
C SER A 162 0.93 2.39 4.98
N THR A 163 -0.06 3.15 5.47
CA THR A 163 -0.78 4.11 4.63
C THR A 163 0.12 5.24 4.12
N LYS A 164 1.11 5.68 4.92
CA LYS A 164 2.07 6.74 4.54
C LYS A 164 3.02 6.28 3.44
N VAL A 165 3.49 5.04 3.50
CA VAL A 165 4.31 4.45 2.42
C VAL A 165 3.50 4.33 1.13
N ALA A 166 2.22 3.99 1.20
CA ALA A 166 1.35 3.96 0.03
C ALA A 166 1.11 5.37 -0.55
N VAL A 167 0.95 6.41 0.30
CA VAL A 167 0.96 7.83 -0.14
C VAL A 167 2.26 8.17 -0.87
N TYR A 168 3.39 7.80 -0.29
CA TYR A 168 4.70 8.05 -0.90
C TYR A 168 4.81 7.42 -2.30
N VAL A 169 4.38 6.17 -2.47
CA VAL A 169 4.38 5.51 -3.79
C VAL A 169 3.49 6.26 -4.78
N LEU A 170 2.26 6.63 -4.37
CA LEU A 170 1.35 7.38 -5.23
C LEU A 170 1.96 8.71 -5.66
N LEU A 171 2.50 9.49 -4.72
CA LEU A 171 3.16 10.77 -5.02
C LEU A 171 4.38 10.59 -5.93
N ARG A 172 5.17 9.52 -5.72
CA ARG A 172 6.31 9.21 -6.56
C ARG A 172 5.90 8.92 -8.01
N PHE A 173 4.81 8.18 -8.24
CA PHE A 173 4.29 7.97 -9.59
C PHE A 173 3.70 9.26 -10.17
N LEU A 174 2.87 9.99 -9.43
CA LEU A 174 2.24 11.21 -9.91
C LEU A 174 3.26 12.29 -10.31
N PHE A 175 4.24 12.55 -9.45
CA PHE A 175 5.15 13.70 -9.65
C PHE A 175 6.50 13.35 -10.25
N THR A 176 7.02 12.13 -10.01
CA THR A 176 8.32 11.74 -10.54
C THR A 176 8.20 11.02 -11.88
N VAL A 177 7.25 10.07 -12.01
CA VAL A 177 7.12 9.24 -13.22
C VAL A 177 6.32 9.98 -14.29
N PHE A 178 5.11 10.42 -13.98
CA PHE A 178 4.25 11.11 -14.93
C PHE A 178 4.60 12.60 -15.02
N GLY A 179 4.80 13.27 -13.88
CA GLY A 179 5.21 14.67 -13.82
C GLY A 179 4.14 15.65 -14.30
N PRO A 180 4.50 16.95 -14.39
CA PRO A 180 3.56 18.02 -14.76
C PRO A 180 3.16 18.02 -16.25
N SER A 181 3.79 17.21 -17.09
CA SER A 181 3.49 17.10 -18.53
C SER A 181 2.15 16.43 -18.80
N TYR A 182 1.52 15.86 -17.78
CA TYR A 182 0.25 15.18 -17.90
C TYR A 182 -0.85 15.95 -17.17
N ASP A 183 -1.76 16.59 -17.92
CA ASP A 183 -2.86 17.40 -17.36
C ASP A 183 -3.76 16.58 -16.39
N PHE A 184 -3.94 15.31 -16.67
CA PHE A 184 -4.74 14.43 -15.80
C PHE A 184 -4.10 14.14 -14.43
N VAL A 185 -2.80 14.37 -14.26
CA VAL A 185 -2.13 14.21 -12.96
C VAL A 185 -2.64 15.26 -11.97
N ASN A 186 -2.70 16.51 -12.40
CA ASN A 186 -3.20 17.61 -11.58
C ASN A 186 -4.67 17.39 -11.20
N LEU A 187 -5.51 17.05 -12.19
CA LEU A 187 -6.93 16.76 -11.97
C LEU A 187 -7.13 15.59 -10.99
N THR A 188 -6.35 14.52 -11.13
CA THR A 188 -6.42 13.36 -10.23
C THR A 188 -5.99 13.74 -8.82
N PHE A 189 -4.94 14.53 -8.68
CA PHE A 189 -4.45 14.96 -7.37
C PHE A 189 -5.46 15.85 -6.65
N GLU A 190 -6.05 16.81 -7.33
CA GLU A 190 -7.12 17.67 -6.79
C GLU A 190 -8.34 16.84 -6.37
N PHE A 191 -8.77 15.88 -7.19
CA PHE A 191 -9.89 15.01 -6.90
C PHE A 191 -9.63 14.11 -5.69
N VAL A 192 -8.42 13.53 -5.58
CA VAL A 192 -8.00 12.70 -4.45
C VAL A 192 -7.94 13.52 -3.16
N LEU A 193 -7.44 14.76 -3.22
CA LEU A 193 -7.42 15.68 -2.08
C LEU A 193 -8.82 16.04 -1.62
N LEU A 194 -9.71 16.41 -2.54
CA LEU A 194 -11.10 16.76 -2.24
C LEU A 194 -11.83 15.59 -1.57
N LEU A 195 -11.72 14.39 -2.12
CA LEU A 195 -12.33 13.18 -1.55
C LEU A 195 -11.77 12.84 -0.16
N SER A 196 -10.47 13.03 0.04
CA SER A 196 -9.83 12.80 1.34
C SER A 196 -10.29 13.81 2.39
N LEU A 197 -10.45 15.10 2.01
CA LEU A 197 -10.92 16.16 2.90
C LEU A 197 -12.40 16.00 3.30
N ILE A 198 -13.24 15.49 2.40
CA ILE A 198 -14.67 15.25 2.69
C ILE A 198 -14.84 14.07 3.67
N HIS A 199 -13.84 13.19 3.76
CA HIS A 199 -13.91 11.96 4.56
C HIS A 199 -13.34 12.12 5.98
N ILE A 200 -12.64 13.20 6.29
CA ILE A 200 -12.18 13.56 7.63
C ILE A 200 -13.33 14.21 8.40
#